data_b583c14d53cf96f673ebaa8c8a6610c3
#
_entry.id   b583c14d53cf96f673ebaa8c8a6610c3
#
_cell.length_a   1.000
_cell.length_b   1.000
_cell.length_c   1.000
_cell.angle_alpha   90.00
_cell.angle_beta   90.00
_cell.angle_gamma   90.00
#
_symmetry.space_group_name_H-M   'P 1'
#
loop_
_entity.id
_entity.type
_entity.pdbx_description
1 polymer ?
#
loop_
_entity_poly.entity_id
_entity_poly.type
_entity_poly.pdbx_seq_one_letter_code
_entity_poly.pdbx_strand_id
1 'polypeptide(L)'
;MELLLGFGGEERLVVPVELVSGQLDYRRDLADGYLPPNTPVVYRWRAVIGAQVAVSPERSLLYDDDRAGLDWRQAQVGSATVHWYDANETIARRFGDLAGEAADAAADLLGHPLDDPIEIFVYDAREDFQGAVGPGAREWIGAATYPHLRTVFMWLGAGSTAYLDTTLAHEVTHVVFNDATANPFHEPATWLNEGIATWSELADADTERDLVSLEARSAEGLMAFAALTDQFPIDARSASLAYAEGTTMVDLIIHDFGTDAMAAIAEAYRSGATDEDAILSGTGVSFEALREEYFAAFGVTEPDPIEPLPLGRSDVPIPPQAGVEPAPSAEPEPGSGESQDVAWWLIIGFVAIGAVFVATVVLRARRAQPPAGGGEG
;
A
#
# COMPACT_ATOMS: atom_id res chain seq x y z
N MET A 1 33.39 12.28 15.51
CA MET A 1 32.27 11.56 16.13
C MET A 1 31.34 11.08 15.02
N GLU A 2 30.64 10.02 15.24
CA GLU A 2 29.66 9.47 14.27
C GLU A 2 28.36 9.20 14.99
N LEU A 3 27.26 9.47 14.31
CA LEU A 3 25.92 9.08 14.70
C LEU A 3 25.51 7.86 13.88
N LEU A 4 25.11 6.80 14.56
CA LEU A 4 24.55 5.60 13.95
C LEU A 4 23.03 5.71 14.10
N LEU A 5 22.31 5.78 12.99
CA LEU A 5 20.86 5.91 12.93
C LEU A 5 20.22 4.67 12.32
N GLY A 6 19.10 4.24 12.86
CA GLY A 6 18.21 3.24 12.28
C GLY A 6 16.77 3.78 12.27
N PHE A 7 16.03 3.47 11.23
CA PHE A 7 14.65 3.90 11.03
C PHE A 7 13.78 2.66 10.82
N GLY A 8 12.66 2.57 11.54
CA GLY A 8 11.70 1.46 11.38
C GLY A 8 12.28 0.05 11.57
N GLY A 9 13.47 -0.04 12.17
CA GLY A 9 14.17 -1.31 12.38
C GLY A 9 15.17 -1.73 11.28
N GLU A 10 15.19 -1.11 10.11
CA GLU A 10 15.89 -1.66 8.95
C GLU A 10 17.18 -0.94 8.52
N GLU A 11 17.27 0.36 8.52
CA GLU A 11 18.46 1.04 8.01
C GLU A 11 19.38 1.57 9.10
N ARG A 12 20.68 1.33 8.96
CA ARG A 12 21.71 1.94 9.79
C ARG A 12 22.54 2.92 8.98
N LEU A 13 22.23 4.20 9.09
CA LEU A 13 23.05 5.26 8.54
C LEU A 13 24.19 5.59 9.50
N VAL A 14 25.37 5.81 8.94
CA VAL A 14 26.54 6.31 9.67
C VAL A 14 26.78 7.75 9.25
N VAL A 15 26.51 8.70 10.14
CA VAL A 15 26.61 10.11 9.85
C VAL A 15 27.78 10.71 10.63
N PRO A 16 28.79 11.29 9.97
CA PRO A 16 29.83 12.05 10.66
C PRO A 16 29.25 13.31 11.29
N VAL A 17 29.50 13.54 12.59
CA VAL A 17 29.02 14.71 13.34
C VAL A 17 30.18 15.38 14.05
N GLU A 18 30.27 16.69 13.89
CA GLU A 18 31.29 17.49 14.57
C GLU A 18 30.91 17.77 16.02
N LEU A 19 31.92 17.71 16.92
CA LEU A 19 31.77 18.11 18.29
C LEU A 19 32.02 19.63 18.41
N VAL A 20 30.98 20.42 18.63
CA VAL A 20 31.06 21.86 18.75
C VAL A 20 30.84 22.26 20.22
N SER A 21 31.82 22.89 20.85
CA SER A 21 31.73 23.33 22.23
C SER A 21 31.34 22.24 23.25
N GLY A 22 31.73 21.00 22.98
CA GLY A 22 31.39 19.85 23.82
C GLY A 22 30.00 19.27 23.62
N GLN A 23 29.30 19.71 22.60
CA GLN A 23 27.95 19.24 22.23
C GLN A 23 27.95 18.63 20.84
N LEU A 24 27.13 17.61 20.69
CA LEU A 24 26.82 16.99 19.39
C LEU A 24 25.39 17.36 19.03
N ASP A 25 25.22 17.98 17.89
CA ASP A 25 23.91 18.32 17.31
C ASP A 25 23.84 17.72 15.92
N TYR A 26 22.74 17.04 15.62
CA TYR A 26 22.44 16.51 14.30
C TYR A 26 21.00 16.86 13.96
N ARG A 27 20.79 17.40 12.78
CA ARG A 27 19.49 17.70 12.20
C ARG A 27 19.39 16.98 10.86
N ARG A 28 18.30 16.24 10.67
CA ARG A 28 17.95 15.65 9.40
C ARG A 28 16.90 16.53 8.72
N ASP A 29 17.17 16.92 7.49
CA ASP A 29 16.15 17.52 6.62
C ASP A 29 15.36 16.39 5.97
N LEU A 30 14.04 16.36 6.18
CA LEU A 30 13.17 15.35 5.60
C LEU A 30 12.88 15.62 4.12
N ALA A 31 13.24 16.79 3.59
CA ALA A 31 13.23 17.05 2.16
C ALA A 31 14.23 16.18 1.39
N ASP A 32 15.34 15.78 2.04
CA ASP A 32 16.38 14.90 1.46
C ASP A 32 16.05 13.40 1.62
N GLY A 33 14.96 13.05 2.27
CA GLY A 33 14.55 11.66 2.49
C GLY A 33 13.33 11.62 3.38
N TYR A 34 12.19 11.35 2.78
CA TYR A 34 10.92 11.25 3.47
C TYR A 34 10.99 10.16 4.56
N LEU A 35 10.35 10.44 5.68
CA LEU A 35 10.14 9.53 6.79
C LEU A 35 8.67 9.64 7.19
N PRO A 36 7.89 8.54 7.13
CA PRO A 36 6.50 8.61 7.55
C PRO A 36 6.38 8.87 9.06
N PRO A 37 5.36 9.60 9.51
CA PRO A 37 5.01 9.65 10.93
C PRO A 37 4.89 8.26 11.54
N ASN A 38 5.03 8.16 12.85
CA ASN A 38 5.06 6.90 13.59
C ASN A 38 6.28 6.00 13.28
N THR A 39 7.35 6.56 12.72
CA THR A 39 8.58 5.81 12.51
C THR A 39 9.43 5.76 13.76
N PRO A 40 9.73 4.57 14.32
CA PRO A 40 10.71 4.42 15.38
C PRO A 40 12.12 4.76 14.87
N VAL A 41 12.80 5.66 15.55
CA VAL A 41 14.18 6.05 15.26
C VAL A 41 15.07 5.56 16.39
N VAL A 42 16.03 4.70 16.07
CA VAL A 42 17.05 4.26 17.03
C VAL A 42 18.37 4.91 16.72
N TYR A 43 19.12 5.28 17.74
CA TYR A 43 20.40 5.94 17.54
C TYR A 43 21.45 5.61 18.61
N ARG A 44 22.73 5.69 18.19
CA ARG A 44 23.91 5.55 19.03
C ARG A 44 24.97 6.56 18.59
N TRP A 45 25.75 7.04 19.54
CA TRP A 45 26.93 7.82 19.25
C TRP A 45 28.17 6.94 19.24
N ARG A 46 29.01 7.09 18.24
CA ARG A 46 30.29 6.39 18.11
C ARG A 46 31.44 7.41 18.11
N ALA A 47 32.38 7.24 19.03
CA ALA A 47 33.62 8.02 19.09
C ALA A 47 34.78 7.14 18.65
N VAL A 48 35.62 7.64 17.74
CA VAL A 48 36.87 6.99 17.33
C VAL A 48 38.00 7.96 17.69
N ILE A 49 38.91 7.53 18.57
CA ILE A 49 40.07 8.31 19.01
C ILE A 49 41.32 7.44 18.88
N GLY A 50 42.07 7.64 17.78
CA GLY A 50 43.17 6.77 17.41
C GLY A 50 42.66 5.34 17.13
N ALA A 51 43.16 4.36 17.87
CA ALA A 51 42.72 2.96 17.76
C ALA A 51 41.59 2.59 18.72
N GLN A 52 41.13 3.52 19.55
CA GLN A 52 40.06 3.27 20.51
C GLN A 52 38.70 3.65 19.93
N VAL A 53 37.70 2.77 20.13
CA VAL A 53 36.31 2.97 19.74
C VAL A 53 35.44 2.89 20.98
N ALA A 54 34.61 3.92 21.21
CA ALA A 54 33.59 3.93 22.24
C ALA A 54 32.22 4.13 21.58
N VAL A 55 31.22 3.34 22.00
CA VAL A 55 29.83 3.44 21.52
C VAL A 55 28.91 3.68 22.71
N SER A 56 28.01 4.65 22.59
CA SER A 56 26.98 4.88 23.61
C SER A 56 25.96 3.74 23.67
N PRO A 57 25.21 3.63 24.77
CA PRO A 57 23.99 2.84 24.77
C PRO A 57 23.06 3.29 23.64
N GLU A 58 22.24 2.36 23.13
CA GLU A 58 21.18 2.65 22.20
C GLU A 58 20.08 3.49 22.85
N ARG A 59 19.55 4.42 22.11
CA ARG A 59 18.38 5.21 22.46
C ARG A 59 17.40 5.17 21.32
N SER A 60 16.13 5.32 21.64
CA SER A 60 15.04 5.40 20.67
C SER A 60 14.20 6.65 20.90
N LEU A 61 13.61 7.13 19.84
CA LEU A 61 12.54 8.11 19.82
C LEU A 61 11.53 7.70 18.74
N LEU A 62 10.31 8.16 18.86
CA LEU A 62 9.31 8.05 17.82
C LEU A 62 9.33 9.35 17.00
N TYR A 63 9.45 9.23 15.67
CA TYR A 63 9.15 10.34 14.79
C TYR A 63 7.64 10.38 14.59
N ASP A 64 6.99 11.38 15.15
CA ASP A 64 5.56 11.54 15.19
C ASP A 64 5.12 12.75 14.35
N ASP A 65 3.82 12.82 14.02
CA ASP A 65 3.24 13.97 13.32
C ASP A 65 2.94 15.09 14.34
N ASP A 66 3.95 15.88 14.64
CA ASP A 66 3.91 16.99 15.59
C ASP A 66 3.61 18.35 14.93
N ARG A 67 3.06 18.34 13.69
CA ARG A 67 2.72 19.57 12.98
C ARG A 67 1.77 20.43 13.79
N ALA A 68 2.02 21.73 13.79
CA ALA A 68 1.24 22.69 14.59
C ALA A 68 -0.25 22.69 14.15
N GLY A 69 -1.12 22.54 15.14
CA GLY A 69 -2.58 22.50 14.93
C GLY A 69 -3.18 21.09 14.89
N LEU A 70 -2.36 20.04 14.93
CA LEU A 70 -2.83 18.66 15.04
C LEU A 70 -2.80 18.23 16.51
N ASP A 71 -3.88 18.50 17.24
CA ASP A 71 -4.06 18.06 18.63
C ASP A 71 -4.51 16.61 18.68
N TRP A 72 -3.60 15.68 18.43
CA TRP A 72 -3.88 14.25 18.34
C TRP A 72 -4.48 13.68 19.63
N ARG A 73 -5.54 12.93 19.46
CA ARG A 73 -6.17 12.04 20.45
C ARG A 73 -5.99 10.61 19.96
N GLN A 74 -6.00 9.68 20.89
CA GLN A 74 -5.92 8.26 20.53
C GLN A 74 -6.85 7.41 21.39
N ALA A 75 -7.26 6.28 20.87
CA ALA A 75 -7.96 5.24 21.59
C ALA A 75 -7.53 3.88 21.07
N GLN A 76 -7.28 2.94 21.98
CA GLN A 76 -7.12 1.55 21.63
C GLN A 76 -8.50 0.90 21.49
N VAL A 77 -8.73 0.23 20.34
CA VAL A 77 -9.97 -0.46 20.02
C VAL A 77 -9.59 -1.81 19.41
N GLY A 78 -9.77 -2.90 20.17
CA GLY A 78 -9.34 -4.23 19.75
C GLY A 78 -7.83 -4.29 19.47
N SER A 79 -7.48 -4.76 18.29
CA SER A 79 -6.11 -4.88 17.78
C SER A 79 -5.57 -3.59 17.13
N ALA A 80 -6.29 -2.46 17.19
CA ALA A 80 -5.87 -1.20 16.59
C ALA A 80 -5.75 -0.08 17.62
N THR A 81 -4.78 0.83 17.41
CA THR A 81 -4.73 2.14 18.06
C THR A 81 -5.12 3.18 17.01
N VAL A 82 -6.22 3.88 17.23
CA VAL A 82 -6.69 4.90 16.29
C VAL A 82 -6.33 6.28 16.80
N HIS A 83 -5.70 7.09 15.95
CA HIS A 83 -5.30 8.47 16.21
C HIS A 83 -6.15 9.41 15.35
N TRP A 84 -6.64 10.52 15.95
CA TRP A 84 -7.42 11.55 15.26
C TRP A 84 -7.26 12.91 15.93
N TYR A 85 -7.57 14.00 15.24
CA TYR A 85 -7.52 15.35 15.83
C TYR A 85 -8.89 16.06 15.81
N ASP A 86 -9.53 16.29 14.66
CA ASP A 86 -10.81 16.99 14.56
C ASP A 86 -12.04 16.05 14.46
N ALA A 87 -11.87 14.84 13.95
CA ALA A 87 -12.92 13.84 13.87
C ALA A 87 -13.52 13.51 15.25
N ASN A 88 -14.72 13.01 15.27
CA ASN A 88 -15.32 12.59 16.53
C ASN A 88 -14.88 11.16 16.92
N GLU A 89 -14.84 10.88 18.20
CA GLU A 89 -14.44 9.58 18.76
C GLU A 89 -15.27 8.40 18.23
N THR A 90 -16.51 8.63 17.78
CA THR A 90 -17.36 7.58 17.21
C THR A 90 -16.79 7.06 15.90
N ILE A 91 -16.21 7.94 15.04
CA ILE A 91 -15.53 7.55 13.80
C ILE A 91 -14.28 6.77 14.13
N ALA A 92 -13.49 7.25 15.10
CA ALA A 92 -12.28 6.56 15.52
C ALA A 92 -12.56 5.13 16.05
N ARG A 93 -13.56 4.98 16.91
CA ARG A 93 -13.99 3.67 17.42
C ARG A 93 -14.45 2.75 16.29
N ARG A 94 -15.25 3.28 15.36
CA ARG A 94 -15.69 2.50 14.20
C ARG A 94 -14.53 2.00 13.37
N PHE A 95 -13.52 2.82 13.08
CA PHE A 95 -12.35 2.40 12.34
C PHE A 95 -11.53 1.35 13.11
N GLY A 96 -11.44 1.47 14.44
CA GLY A 96 -10.80 0.45 15.24
C GLY A 96 -11.52 -0.90 15.21
N ASP A 97 -12.86 -0.89 15.30
CA ASP A 97 -13.68 -2.11 15.19
C ASP A 97 -13.51 -2.77 13.81
N LEU A 98 -13.61 -1.99 12.72
CA LEU A 98 -13.43 -2.47 11.35
C LEU A 98 -12.02 -3.00 11.09
N ALA A 99 -11.00 -2.32 11.59
CA ALA A 99 -9.63 -2.78 11.46
C ALA A 99 -9.40 -4.10 12.19
N GLY A 100 -10.01 -4.27 13.36
CA GLY A 100 -10.00 -5.54 14.09
C GLY A 100 -10.64 -6.66 13.28
N GLU A 101 -11.84 -6.44 12.74
CA GLU A 101 -12.55 -7.41 11.90
C GLU A 101 -11.73 -7.78 10.64
N ALA A 102 -11.15 -6.78 9.96
CA ALA A 102 -10.32 -7.00 8.78
C ALA A 102 -9.02 -7.75 9.11
N ALA A 103 -8.37 -7.39 10.22
CA ALA A 103 -7.16 -8.06 10.68
C ALA A 103 -7.41 -9.53 11.04
N ASP A 104 -8.51 -9.83 11.75
CA ASP A 104 -8.90 -11.18 12.10
C ASP A 104 -9.19 -12.01 10.82
N ALA A 105 -9.92 -11.45 9.86
CA ALA A 105 -10.22 -12.12 8.60
C ALA A 105 -8.96 -12.40 7.76
N ALA A 106 -8.05 -11.43 7.66
CA ALA A 106 -6.78 -11.61 6.95
C ALA A 106 -5.86 -12.61 7.69
N ALA A 107 -5.83 -12.57 9.03
CA ALA A 107 -5.08 -13.51 9.84
C ALA A 107 -5.57 -14.95 9.67
N ASP A 108 -6.89 -15.14 9.62
CA ASP A 108 -7.50 -16.46 9.37
C ASP A 108 -7.16 -16.97 7.96
N LEU A 109 -7.21 -16.09 6.93
CA LEU A 109 -6.87 -16.44 5.56
C LEU A 109 -5.39 -16.82 5.40
N LEU A 110 -4.50 -16.06 6.05
CA LEU A 110 -3.05 -16.21 5.91
C LEU A 110 -2.43 -17.15 6.95
N GLY A 111 -3.23 -17.66 7.89
CA GLY A 111 -2.77 -18.56 8.95
C GLY A 111 -1.77 -17.90 9.91
N HIS A 112 -1.77 -16.56 10.01
CA HIS A 112 -0.80 -15.81 10.79
C HIS A 112 -1.48 -14.70 11.60
N PRO A 113 -1.62 -14.86 12.94
CA PRO A 113 -2.21 -13.83 13.80
C PRO A 113 -1.28 -12.62 13.93
N LEU A 114 -1.86 -11.43 14.07
CA LEU A 114 -1.12 -10.22 14.41
C LEU A 114 -0.77 -10.21 15.89
N ASP A 115 0.52 -10.08 16.20
CA ASP A 115 1.00 -10.03 17.60
C ASP A 115 0.96 -8.60 18.19
N ASP A 116 1.13 -7.57 17.36
CA ASP A 116 1.17 -6.17 17.78
C ASP A 116 0.04 -5.36 17.13
N PRO A 117 -0.43 -4.27 17.78
CA PRO A 117 -1.52 -3.46 17.25
C PRO A 117 -1.15 -2.74 15.94
N ILE A 118 -2.19 -2.42 15.17
CA ILE A 118 -2.11 -1.55 14.00
C ILE A 118 -2.32 -0.10 14.45
N GLU A 119 -1.50 0.82 13.97
CA GLU A 119 -1.62 2.26 14.21
C GLU A 119 -2.36 2.91 13.04
N ILE A 120 -3.53 3.49 13.29
CA ILE A 120 -4.38 4.11 12.28
C ILE A 120 -4.46 5.61 12.54
N PHE A 121 -3.94 6.41 11.61
CA PHE A 121 -3.99 7.87 11.67
C PHE A 121 -5.09 8.40 10.75
N VAL A 122 -6.05 9.10 11.34
CA VAL A 122 -7.23 9.61 10.65
C VAL A 122 -7.08 11.12 10.47
N TYR A 123 -6.97 11.54 9.22
CA TYR A 123 -6.81 12.93 8.81
C TYR A 123 -8.13 13.52 8.32
N ASP A 124 -8.53 14.65 8.88
CA ASP A 124 -9.71 15.41 8.44
C ASP A 124 -9.40 16.25 7.21
N ALA A 125 -8.23 16.89 7.17
CA ALA A 125 -7.80 17.71 6.06
C ALA A 125 -6.91 16.95 5.07
N ARG A 126 -7.15 17.19 3.76
CA ARG A 126 -6.37 16.56 2.68
C ARG A 126 -4.90 16.94 2.73
N GLU A 127 -4.62 18.21 3.01
CA GLU A 127 -3.26 18.75 3.08
C GLU A 127 -2.45 18.07 4.19
N ASP A 128 -3.11 17.77 5.31
CA ASP A 128 -2.46 17.08 6.43
C ASP A 128 -2.15 15.64 6.07
N PHE A 129 -3.12 14.95 5.46
CA PHE A 129 -2.91 13.59 4.94
C PHE A 129 -1.75 13.55 3.92
N GLN A 130 -1.77 14.43 2.92
CA GLN A 130 -0.71 14.50 1.92
C GLN A 130 0.68 14.79 2.52
N GLY A 131 0.73 15.63 3.55
CA GLY A 131 1.96 15.88 4.29
C GLY A 131 2.47 14.65 5.04
N ALA A 132 1.58 13.75 5.47
CA ALA A 132 1.91 12.53 6.17
C ALA A 132 2.32 11.37 5.26
N VAL A 133 1.79 11.28 4.05
CA VAL A 133 2.12 10.20 3.11
C VAL A 133 3.31 10.53 2.19
N GLY A 134 3.79 11.77 2.24
CA GLY A 134 5.01 12.22 1.58
C GLY A 134 4.88 12.51 0.08
N PRO A 135 5.98 12.98 -0.53
CA PRO A 135 5.95 13.56 -1.89
C PRO A 135 5.77 12.52 -3.01
N GLY A 136 5.90 11.23 -2.71
CA GLY A 136 5.71 10.15 -3.69
C GLY A 136 4.27 9.65 -3.79
N ALA A 137 3.40 10.10 -2.88
CA ALA A 137 2.01 9.68 -2.88
C ALA A 137 1.25 10.23 -4.08
N ARG A 138 0.42 9.39 -4.70
CA ARG A 138 -0.43 9.81 -5.82
C ARG A 138 -1.51 10.78 -5.30
N GLU A 139 -1.81 11.83 -6.06
CA GLU A 139 -2.74 12.89 -5.63
C GLU A 139 -4.17 12.41 -5.31
N TRP A 140 -4.56 11.24 -5.78
CA TRP A 140 -5.93 10.71 -5.64
C TRP A 140 -6.11 9.62 -4.59
N ILE A 141 -5.05 9.23 -3.88
CA ILE A 141 -5.19 8.22 -2.83
C ILE A 141 -5.95 8.77 -1.63
N GLY A 142 -6.83 7.94 -1.06
CA GLY A 142 -7.59 8.25 0.16
C GLY A 142 -7.01 7.61 1.41
N ALA A 143 -6.10 6.66 1.22
CA ALA A 143 -5.38 5.96 2.28
C ALA A 143 -3.97 5.57 1.82
N ALA A 144 -3.11 5.23 2.75
CA ALA A 144 -1.79 4.69 2.49
C ALA A 144 -1.32 3.86 3.68
N THR A 145 -0.69 2.73 3.39
CA THR A 145 -0.14 1.84 4.41
C THR A 145 1.38 1.79 4.34
N TYR A 146 2.00 1.79 5.52
CA TYR A 146 3.41 1.44 5.73
C TYR A 146 3.46 0.13 6.52
N PRO A 147 3.40 -1.02 5.85
CA PRO A 147 3.15 -2.31 6.50
C PRO A 147 4.22 -2.68 7.54
N HIS A 148 5.49 -2.42 7.23
CA HIS A 148 6.62 -2.66 8.14
C HIS A 148 6.58 -1.80 9.42
N LEU A 149 5.82 -0.69 9.41
CA LEU A 149 5.53 0.15 10.59
C LEU A 149 4.18 -0.19 11.21
N ARG A 150 3.40 -1.08 10.60
CA ARG A 150 2.00 -1.38 10.96
C ARG A 150 1.13 -0.13 11.04
N THR A 151 1.39 0.82 10.13
CA THR A 151 0.77 2.15 10.17
C THR A 151 -0.08 2.35 8.92
N VAL A 152 -1.33 2.75 9.14
CA VAL A 152 -2.31 3.10 8.11
C VAL A 152 -2.68 4.58 8.26
N PHE A 153 -2.58 5.34 7.18
CA PHE A 153 -3.05 6.71 7.10
C PHE A 153 -4.35 6.76 6.30
N MET A 154 -5.38 7.40 6.85
CA MET A 154 -6.71 7.53 6.24
C MET A 154 -7.11 8.99 6.12
N TRP A 155 -7.62 9.41 4.95
CA TRP A 155 -8.24 10.72 4.78
C TRP A 155 -9.76 10.60 4.75
N LEU A 156 -10.47 11.23 5.71
CA LEU A 156 -11.93 11.15 5.84
C LEU A 156 -12.70 11.73 4.65
N GLY A 157 -12.11 12.69 3.93
CA GLY A 157 -12.71 13.31 2.76
C GLY A 157 -12.54 12.52 1.46
N ALA A 158 -11.93 11.33 1.47
CA ALA A 158 -11.65 10.54 0.28
C ALA A 158 -12.92 10.00 -0.39
N GLY A 159 -13.98 9.72 0.39
CA GLY A 159 -15.20 9.14 -0.18
C GLY A 159 -16.34 8.97 0.80
N SER A 160 -17.31 8.14 0.41
CA SER A 160 -18.41 7.75 1.29
C SER A 160 -17.93 6.88 2.45
N THR A 161 -18.75 6.76 3.48
CA THR A 161 -18.46 5.88 4.62
C THR A 161 -18.21 4.43 4.18
N ALA A 162 -18.98 3.91 3.24
CA ALA A 162 -18.78 2.56 2.71
C ALA A 162 -17.45 2.43 1.95
N TYR A 163 -17.06 3.45 1.21
CA TYR A 163 -15.73 3.48 0.56
C TYR A 163 -14.59 3.46 1.58
N LEU A 164 -14.71 4.27 2.64
CA LEU A 164 -13.69 4.30 3.71
C LEU A 164 -13.59 2.95 4.44
N ASP A 165 -14.70 2.23 4.59
CA ASP A 165 -14.70 0.92 5.23
C ASP A 165 -13.97 -0.12 4.39
N THR A 166 -14.27 -0.20 3.09
CA THR A 166 -13.59 -1.13 2.17
C THR A 166 -12.12 -0.78 2.03
N THR A 167 -11.80 0.52 1.88
CA THR A 167 -10.41 0.99 1.83
C THR A 167 -9.64 0.63 3.10
N LEU A 168 -10.23 0.78 4.29
CA LEU A 168 -9.55 0.40 5.53
C LEU A 168 -9.28 -1.11 5.60
N ALA A 169 -10.22 -1.95 5.16
CA ALA A 169 -10.00 -3.40 5.11
C ALA A 169 -8.85 -3.76 4.16
N HIS A 170 -8.77 -3.12 3.00
CA HIS A 170 -7.67 -3.24 2.06
C HIS A 170 -6.31 -2.91 2.72
N GLU A 171 -6.21 -1.73 3.32
CA GLU A 171 -4.97 -1.24 3.94
C GLU A 171 -4.54 -2.11 5.13
N VAL A 172 -5.48 -2.58 5.94
CA VAL A 172 -5.21 -3.50 7.06
C VAL A 172 -4.70 -4.84 6.54
N THR A 173 -5.24 -5.33 5.43
CA THR A 173 -4.79 -6.59 4.82
C THR A 173 -3.33 -6.52 4.41
N HIS A 174 -2.84 -5.38 3.89
CA HIS A 174 -1.42 -5.18 3.61
C HIS A 174 -0.54 -5.33 4.86
N VAL A 175 -1.00 -4.85 6.02
CA VAL A 175 -0.25 -5.01 7.28
C VAL A 175 -0.15 -6.48 7.67
N VAL A 176 -1.26 -7.21 7.65
CA VAL A 176 -1.29 -8.63 8.01
C VAL A 176 -0.48 -9.47 7.01
N PHE A 177 -0.61 -9.17 5.70
CA PHE A 177 0.12 -9.88 4.66
C PHE A 177 1.63 -9.68 4.79
N ASN A 178 2.07 -8.44 5.03
CA ASN A 178 3.49 -8.15 5.27
C ASN A 178 4.03 -8.94 6.48
N ASP A 179 3.27 -9.01 7.58
CA ASP A 179 3.66 -9.75 8.77
C ASP A 179 3.74 -11.26 8.49
N ALA A 180 2.75 -11.79 7.78
CA ALA A 180 2.64 -13.20 7.44
C ALA A 180 3.74 -13.67 6.47
N THR A 181 4.29 -12.77 5.65
CA THR A 181 5.25 -13.10 4.59
C THR A 181 6.66 -12.57 4.84
N ALA A 182 6.85 -11.76 5.91
CA ALA A 182 8.11 -11.05 6.16
C ALA A 182 9.34 -11.97 6.18
N ASN A 183 10.28 -11.70 5.29
CA ASN A 183 11.58 -12.35 5.25
C ASN A 183 12.63 -11.39 4.65
N PRO A 184 13.95 -11.61 4.89
CA PRO A 184 14.98 -10.68 4.43
C PRO A 184 15.45 -10.94 2.98
N PHE A 185 14.86 -11.87 2.23
CA PHE A 185 15.41 -12.35 0.97
C PHE A 185 14.54 -11.98 -0.23
N HIS A 186 13.23 -11.96 -0.08
CA HIS A 186 12.30 -11.82 -1.18
C HIS A 186 10.99 -11.20 -0.71
N GLU A 187 10.51 -10.18 -1.42
CA GLU A 187 9.17 -9.63 -1.23
C GLU A 187 8.19 -10.37 -2.14
N PRO A 188 6.98 -10.69 -1.67
CA PRO A 188 5.94 -11.28 -2.52
C PRO A 188 5.61 -10.40 -3.71
N ALA A 189 5.22 -11.03 -4.82
CA ALA A 189 4.79 -10.33 -6.02
C ALA A 189 3.66 -9.33 -5.73
N THR A 190 3.73 -8.15 -6.37
CA THR A 190 2.73 -7.08 -6.20
C THR A 190 1.31 -7.56 -6.52
N TRP A 191 1.13 -8.38 -7.58
CA TRP A 191 -0.19 -8.91 -7.92
C TRP A 191 -0.82 -9.74 -6.81
N LEU A 192 -0.01 -10.46 -6.02
CA LEU A 192 -0.50 -11.26 -4.90
C LEU A 192 -0.87 -10.36 -3.72
N ASN A 193 0.00 -9.41 -3.35
CA ASN A 193 -0.25 -8.47 -2.26
C ASN A 193 -1.50 -7.62 -2.52
N GLU A 194 -1.60 -6.98 -3.69
CA GLU A 194 -2.74 -6.17 -4.07
C GLU A 194 -4.00 -7.02 -4.31
N GLY A 195 -3.81 -8.20 -4.89
CA GLY A 195 -4.91 -9.14 -5.14
C GLY A 195 -5.58 -9.62 -3.86
N ILE A 196 -4.83 -9.95 -2.81
CA ILE A 196 -5.36 -10.34 -1.50
C ILE A 196 -6.05 -9.13 -0.84
N ALA A 197 -5.43 -7.95 -0.89
CA ALA A 197 -6.00 -6.74 -0.30
C ALA A 197 -7.34 -6.37 -0.96
N THR A 198 -7.41 -6.39 -2.29
CA THR A 198 -8.66 -6.12 -3.02
C THR A 198 -9.68 -7.25 -2.83
N TRP A 199 -9.24 -8.51 -2.77
CA TRP A 199 -10.14 -9.63 -2.48
C TRP A 199 -10.82 -9.49 -1.12
N SER A 200 -10.13 -8.93 -0.11
CA SER A 200 -10.68 -8.67 1.21
C SER A 200 -11.76 -7.58 1.25
N GLU A 201 -11.81 -6.69 0.26
CA GLU A 201 -12.85 -5.66 0.13
C GLU A 201 -14.19 -6.23 -0.37
N LEU A 202 -14.16 -7.40 -0.99
CA LEU A 202 -15.27 -7.95 -1.76
C LEU A 202 -15.91 -9.13 -1.03
N ALA A 203 -17.23 -9.17 -1.04
CA ALA A 203 -17.96 -10.38 -0.65
C ALA A 203 -17.80 -11.50 -1.68
N ASP A 204 -17.56 -11.15 -2.94
CA ASP A 204 -17.22 -12.00 -4.07
C ASP A 204 -16.41 -11.19 -5.11
N ALA A 205 -15.63 -11.84 -5.94
CA ALA A 205 -14.79 -11.22 -6.97
C ALA A 205 -15.52 -11.08 -8.35
N ASP A 206 -16.83 -11.07 -8.38
CA ASP A 206 -17.61 -11.07 -9.64
C ASP A 206 -17.35 -9.82 -10.49
N THR A 207 -17.21 -8.64 -9.83
CA THR A 207 -16.98 -7.38 -10.54
C THR A 207 -15.63 -7.38 -11.26
N GLU A 208 -14.59 -7.85 -10.59
CA GLU A 208 -13.22 -7.95 -11.14
C GLU A 208 -13.18 -9.02 -12.25
N ARG A 209 -13.87 -10.14 -12.06
CA ARG A 209 -14.01 -11.19 -13.07
C ARG A 209 -14.75 -10.69 -14.33
N ASP A 210 -15.76 -9.84 -14.17
CA ASP A 210 -16.46 -9.20 -15.30
C ASP A 210 -15.51 -8.24 -16.04
N LEU A 211 -14.69 -7.46 -15.35
CA LEU A 211 -13.69 -6.59 -15.96
C LEU A 211 -12.63 -7.38 -16.72
N VAL A 212 -12.05 -8.40 -16.10
CA VAL A 212 -11.07 -9.29 -16.75
C VAL A 212 -11.68 -9.97 -17.99
N SER A 213 -12.93 -10.45 -17.89
CA SER A 213 -13.65 -11.06 -19.02
C SER A 213 -13.90 -10.10 -20.18
N LEU A 214 -14.10 -8.81 -19.88
CA LEU A 214 -14.25 -7.76 -20.89
C LEU A 214 -12.92 -7.48 -21.58
N GLU A 215 -11.85 -7.28 -20.81
CA GLU A 215 -10.54 -6.97 -21.35
C GLU A 215 -9.91 -8.16 -22.09
N ALA A 216 -10.17 -9.40 -21.68
CA ALA A 216 -9.76 -10.59 -22.43
C ALA A 216 -10.28 -10.63 -23.88
N ARG A 217 -11.37 -9.91 -24.18
CA ARG A 217 -11.94 -9.78 -25.52
C ARG A 217 -11.49 -8.53 -26.27
N SER A 218 -10.71 -7.66 -25.62
CA SER A 218 -10.21 -6.42 -26.22
C SER A 218 -9.00 -6.70 -27.10
N ALA A 219 -8.65 -5.74 -27.98
CA ALA A 219 -7.44 -5.84 -28.79
C ALA A 219 -6.16 -5.64 -27.95
N GLU A 220 -6.28 -4.99 -26.78
CA GLU A 220 -5.18 -4.77 -25.84
C GLU A 220 -4.98 -5.98 -24.92
N GLY A 221 -6.07 -6.73 -24.63
CA GLY A 221 -6.04 -7.98 -23.89
C GLY A 221 -5.66 -7.84 -22.41
N LEU A 222 -5.37 -8.98 -21.79
CA LEU A 222 -4.88 -9.07 -20.41
C LEU A 222 -3.37 -8.84 -20.36
N MET A 223 -2.85 -8.62 -19.16
CA MET A 223 -1.42 -8.46 -18.92
C MET A 223 -0.77 -9.80 -18.55
N ALA A 224 0.50 -9.98 -18.89
CA ALA A 224 1.27 -11.11 -18.38
C ALA A 224 1.55 -10.93 -16.88
N PHE A 225 1.43 -11.96 -16.07
CA PHE A 225 1.72 -11.87 -14.63
C PHE A 225 3.16 -11.42 -14.33
N ALA A 226 4.09 -11.70 -15.22
CA ALA A 226 5.46 -11.18 -15.12
C ALA A 226 5.52 -9.64 -15.13
N ALA A 227 4.54 -8.95 -15.74
CA ALA A 227 4.44 -7.49 -15.72
C ALA A 227 3.77 -6.96 -14.44
N LEU A 228 3.16 -7.83 -13.64
CA LEU A 228 2.45 -7.50 -12.40
C LEU A 228 3.25 -7.87 -11.14
N THR A 229 4.49 -8.32 -11.30
CA THR A 229 5.31 -8.80 -10.18
C THR A 229 5.89 -7.67 -9.35
N ASP A 230 6.51 -6.66 -9.99
CA ASP A 230 7.27 -5.62 -9.28
C ASP A 230 6.42 -4.37 -8.98
N GLN A 231 5.70 -3.87 -9.97
CA GLN A 231 4.92 -2.64 -9.83
C GLN A 231 3.77 -2.59 -10.81
N PHE A 232 2.60 -2.16 -10.35
CA PHE A 232 1.44 -1.95 -11.20
C PHE A 232 1.59 -0.72 -12.11
N PRO A 233 0.95 -0.74 -13.30
CA PRO A 233 0.94 0.37 -14.22
C PRO A 233 0.51 1.70 -13.58
N ILE A 234 1.02 2.81 -14.11
CA ILE A 234 0.73 4.15 -13.57
C ILE A 234 -0.61 4.69 -14.10
N ASP A 235 -0.99 4.34 -15.33
CA ASP A 235 -2.25 4.81 -15.88
C ASP A 235 -3.44 4.08 -15.24
N ALA A 236 -4.52 4.84 -15.00
CA ALA A 236 -5.65 4.36 -14.21
C ALA A 236 -6.35 3.12 -14.77
N ARG A 237 -6.41 2.98 -16.13
CA ARG A 237 -7.07 1.84 -16.76
C ARG A 237 -6.26 0.55 -16.56
N SER A 238 -4.98 0.61 -16.90
CA SER A 238 -4.10 -0.56 -16.74
C SER A 238 -3.91 -0.91 -15.27
N ALA A 239 -3.87 0.08 -14.37
CA ALA A 239 -3.86 -0.16 -12.94
C ALA A 239 -5.12 -0.91 -12.48
N SER A 240 -6.33 -0.46 -12.88
CA SER A 240 -7.58 -1.14 -12.52
C SER A 240 -7.61 -2.59 -13.04
N LEU A 241 -7.09 -2.83 -14.24
CA LEU A 241 -6.98 -4.19 -14.78
C LEU A 241 -5.98 -5.04 -13.98
N ALA A 242 -4.84 -4.46 -13.58
CA ALA A 242 -3.83 -5.15 -12.76
C ALA A 242 -4.40 -5.60 -11.41
N TYR A 243 -5.17 -4.72 -10.74
CA TYR A 243 -5.90 -5.07 -9.51
C TYR A 243 -6.90 -6.20 -9.77
N ALA A 244 -7.69 -6.12 -10.85
CA ALA A 244 -8.68 -7.13 -11.18
C ALA A 244 -8.04 -8.49 -11.55
N GLU A 245 -6.92 -8.49 -12.28
CA GLU A 245 -6.18 -9.73 -12.59
C GLU A 245 -5.58 -10.35 -11.32
N GLY A 246 -4.98 -9.55 -10.43
CA GLY A 246 -4.46 -10.03 -9.15
C GLY A 246 -5.57 -10.63 -8.27
N THR A 247 -6.70 -9.91 -8.13
CA THR A 247 -7.84 -10.34 -7.32
C THR A 247 -8.46 -11.63 -7.85
N THR A 248 -8.66 -11.75 -9.16
CA THR A 248 -9.26 -12.95 -9.76
C THR A 248 -8.31 -14.15 -9.74
N MET A 249 -6.99 -13.94 -9.75
CA MET A 249 -6.02 -15.02 -9.53
C MET A 249 -6.06 -15.49 -8.07
N VAL A 250 -6.14 -14.59 -7.10
CA VAL A 250 -6.31 -14.94 -5.67
C VAL A 250 -7.62 -15.70 -5.47
N ASP A 251 -8.72 -15.24 -6.09
CA ASP A 251 -10.02 -15.93 -6.04
C ASP A 251 -9.96 -17.33 -6.65
N LEU A 252 -9.24 -17.52 -7.76
CA LEU A 252 -8.98 -18.83 -8.35
C LEU A 252 -8.25 -19.76 -7.38
N ILE A 253 -7.18 -19.26 -6.74
CA ILE A 253 -6.41 -20.05 -5.77
C ILE A 253 -7.30 -20.48 -4.60
N ILE A 254 -8.08 -19.56 -4.04
CA ILE A 254 -8.96 -19.85 -2.89
C ILE A 254 -10.08 -20.83 -3.31
N HIS A 255 -10.66 -20.63 -4.49
CA HIS A 255 -11.75 -21.49 -4.99
C HIS A 255 -11.29 -22.93 -5.24
N ASP A 256 -10.15 -23.13 -5.90
CA ASP A 256 -9.70 -24.43 -6.36
C ASP A 256 -8.85 -25.19 -5.35
N PHE A 257 -8.12 -24.47 -4.48
CA PHE A 257 -7.19 -25.08 -3.50
C PHE A 257 -7.57 -24.80 -2.05
N GLY A 258 -8.57 -23.94 -1.79
CA GLY A 258 -9.02 -23.57 -0.45
C GLY A 258 -8.18 -22.50 0.23
N THR A 259 -8.68 -21.99 1.37
CA THR A 259 -7.97 -20.97 2.17
C THR A 259 -6.67 -21.50 2.76
N ASP A 260 -6.56 -22.79 3.03
CA ASP A 260 -5.32 -23.40 3.52
C ASP A 260 -4.15 -23.22 2.54
N ALA A 261 -4.44 -23.10 1.24
CA ALA A 261 -3.43 -22.81 0.22
C ALA A 261 -2.81 -21.41 0.43
N MET A 262 -3.63 -20.40 0.76
CA MET A 262 -3.14 -19.05 1.01
C MET A 262 -2.25 -19.00 2.25
N ALA A 263 -2.62 -19.69 3.32
CA ALA A 263 -1.80 -19.83 4.52
C ALA A 263 -0.44 -20.51 4.21
N ALA A 264 -0.46 -21.55 3.39
CA ALA A 264 0.77 -22.26 3.00
C ALA A 264 1.67 -21.41 2.09
N ILE A 265 1.09 -20.59 1.19
CA ILE A 265 1.82 -19.62 0.37
C ILE A 265 2.51 -18.58 1.27
N ALA A 266 1.77 -17.99 2.22
CA ALA A 266 2.32 -17.00 3.15
C ALA A 266 3.47 -17.57 3.98
N GLU A 267 3.31 -18.78 4.53
CA GLU A 267 4.36 -19.47 5.29
C GLU A 267 5.59 -19.78 4.43
N ALA A 268 5.41 -20.15 3.17
CA ALA A 268 6.52 -20.37 2.24
C ALA A 268 7.32 -19.08 2.00
N TYR A 269 6.65 -17.95 1.75
CA TYR A 269 7.33 -16.66 1.67
C TYR A 269 8.09 -16.31 2.95
N ARG A 270 7.46 -16.47 4.11
CA ARG A 270 8.09 -16.21 5.40
C ARG A 270 9.34 -17.07 5.61
N SER A 271 9.37 -18.25 5.02
CA SER A 271 10.53 -19.14 4.99
C SER A 271 11.55 -18.78 3.91
N GLY A 272 11.35 -17.72 3.12
CA GLY A 272 12.26 -17.21 2.09
C GLY A 272 12.09 -17.86 0.72
N ALA A 273 10.90 -18.41 0.43
CA ALA A 273 10.59 -18.96 -0.89
C ALA A 273 10.47 -17.86 -1.96
N THR A 274 10.75 -18.21 -3.20
CA THR A 274 10.42 -17.41 -4.39
C THR A 274 8.92 -17.47 -4.67
N ASP A 275 8.40 -16.62 -5.57
CA ASP A 275 6.99 -16.67 -6.01
C ASP A 275 6.61 -18.07 -6.54
N GLU A 276 7.47 -18.66 -7.37
CA GLU A 276 7.26 -20.00 -7.92
C GLU A 276 7.17 -21.08 -6.84
N ASP A 277 8.12 -21.06 -5.88
CA ASP A 277 8.17 -22.04 -4.80
C ASP A 277 7.01 -21.84 -3.80
N ALA A 278 6.60 -20.60 -3.55
CA ALA A 278 5.49 -20.29 -2.65
C ALA A 278 4.15 -20.77 -3.23
N ILE A 279 3.88 -20.47 -4.51
CA ILE A 279 2.68 -20.95 -5.20
C ILE A 279 2.67 -22.48 -5.24
N LEU A 280 3.78 -23.12 -5.61
CA LEU A 280 3.90 -24.57 -5.62
C LEU A 280 3.64 -25.19 -4.23
N SER A 281 4.12 -24.54 -3.17
CA SER A 281 3.92 -25.00 -1.79
C SER A 281 2.46 -24.99 -1.37
N GLY A 282 1.71 -23.95 -1.75
CA GLY A 282 0.30 -23.82 -1.37
C GLY A 282 -0.65 -24.60 -2.25
N THR A 283 -0.41 -24.62 -3.56
CA THR A 283 -1.35 -25.19 -4.54
C THR A 283 -0.99 -26.60 -4.98
N GLY A 284 0.26 -27.00 -4.87
CA GLY A 284 0.78 -28.25 -5.40
C GLY A 284 0.98 -28.26 -6.92
N VAL A 285 0.73 -27.12 -7.61
CA VAL A 285 0.98 -26.92 -9.05
C VAL A 285 1.98 -25.79 -9.25
N SER A 286 2.71 -25.82 -10.38
CA SER A 286 3.64 -24.73 -10.70
C SER A 286 2.89 -23.43 -11.01
N PHE A 287 3.52 -22.30 -10.78
CA PHE A 287 2.91 -21.01 -11.12
C PHE A 287 2.63 -20.89 -12.63
N GLU A 288 3.50 -21.48 -13.48
CA GLU A 288 3.25 -21.57 -14.91
C GLU A 288 1.94 -22.28 -15.23
N ALA A 289 1.70 -23.45 -14.64
CA ALA A 289 0.46 -24.21 -14.87
C ALA A 289 -0.77 -23.46 -14.34
N LEU A 290 -0.65 -22.78 -13.18
CA LEU A 290 -1.73 -21.97 -12.62
C LEU A 290 -2.07 -20.78 -13.53
N ARG A 291 -1.08 -20.11 -14.13
CA ARG A 291 -1.29 -19.03 -15.10
C ARG A 291 -1.96 -19.54 -16.38
N GLU A 292 -1.52 -20.67 -16.90
CA GLU A 292 -2.17 -21.30 -18.08
C GLU A 292 -3.66 -21.57 -17.80
N GLU A 293 -3.99 -22.10 -16.63
CA GLU A 293 -5.38 -22.34 -16.20
C GLU A 293 -6.17 -21.03 -16.09
N TYR A 294 -5.59 -20.02 -15.46
CA TYR A 294 -6.19 -18.69 -15.31
C TYR A 294 -6.55 -18.08 -16.67
N PHE A 295 -5.61 -17.98 -17.61
CA PHE A 295 -5.87 -17.40 -18.92
C PHE A 295 -6.84 -18.25 -19.74
N ALA A 296 -6.78 -19.59 -19.62
CA ALA A 296 -7.72 -20.49 -20.28
C ALA A 296 -9.17 -20.31 -19.78
N ALA A 297 -9.36 -19.98 -18.49
CA ALA A 297 -10.68 -19.69 -17.93
C ALA A 297 -11.37 -18.48 -18.60
N PHE A 298 -10.58 -17.51 -19.10
CA PHE A 298 -11.06 -16.37 -19.88
C PHE A 298 -11.02 -16.60 -21.39
N GLY A 299 -10.61 -17.78 -21.85
CA GLY A 299 -10.58 -18.17 -23.27
C GLY A 299 -9.45 -17.54 -24.07
N VAL A 300 -8.37 -17.12 -23.41
CA VAL A 300 -7.18 -16.54 -24.02
C VAL A 300 -5.92 -17.31 -23.60
N THR A 301 -4.78 -16.94 -24.15
CA THR A 301 -3.46 -17.39 -23.69
C THR A 301 -2.75 -16.22 -23.01
N GLU A 302 -1.85 -16.52 -22.08
CA GLU A 302 -1.03 -15.48 -21.47
C GLU A 302 -0.28 -14.70 -22.56
N PRO A 303 -0.35 -13.36 -22.57
CA PRO A 303 0.43 -12.56 -23.51
C PRO A 303 1.93 -12.67 -23.22
N ASP A 304 2.75 -12.47 -24.23
CA ASP A 304 4.19 -12.38 -24.04
C ASP A 304 4.48 -11.21 -23.09
N PRO A 305 5.35 -11.39 -22.09
CA PRO A 305 5.79 -10.27 -21.27
C PRO A 305 6.42 -9.22 -22.18
N ILE A 306 6.07 -7.95 -21.98
CA ILE A 306 6.71 -6.85 -22.70
C ILE A 306 8.20 -6.91 -22.30
N GLU A 307 9.06 -7.30 -23.26
CA GLU A 307 10.50 -7.25 -23.02
C GLU A 307 10.85 -5.82 -22.59
N PRO A 308 11.54 -5.63 -21.45
CA PRO A 308 12.04 -4.32 -21.10
C PRO A 308 12.88 -3.86 -22.29
N LEU A 309 12.57 -2.66 -22.80
CA LEU A 309 13.36 -2.05 -23.85
C LEU A 309 14.83 -2.20 -23.44
N PRO A 310 15.68 -2.83 -24.25
CA PRO A 310 17.07 -2.97 -23.90
C PRO A 310 17.54 -1.55 -23.54
N LEU A 311 17.99 -1.37 -22.30
CA LEU A 311 18.61 -0.11 -21.91
C LEU A 311 19.74 0.09 -22.91
N GLY A 312 19.42 0.83 -23.97
CA GLY A 312 20.39 1.17 -24.97
C GLY A 312 21.55 1.74 -24.19
N ARG A 313 22.72 1.12 -24.29
CA ARG A 313 23.93 1.85 -23.92
C ARG A 313 23.76 3.20 -24.58
N SER A 314 23.49 4.23 -23.79
CA SER A 314 23.46 5.55 -24.32
C SER A 314 24.88 5.88 -24.69
N ASP A 315 25.21 5.66 -25.95
CA ASP A 315 26.39 6.24 -26.59
C ASP A 315 26.26 7.77 -26.70
N VAL A 316 25.29 8.34 -25.99
CA VAL A 316 25.20 9.78 -25.77
C VAL A 316 26.33 10.12 -24.80
N PRO A 317 27.38 10.83 -25.28
CA PRO A 317 28.44 11.31 -24.40
C PRO A 317 27.79 12.13 -23.30
N ILE A 318 27.98 11.75 -22.04
CA ILE A 318 27.58 12.58 -20.91
C ILE A 318 28.33 13.91 -21.11
N PRO A 319 27.65 15.04 -21.37
CA PRO A 319 28.34 16.31 -21.47
C PRO A 319 29.08 16.54 -20.14
N PRO A 320 30.32 17.04 -20.16
CA PRO A 320 31.03 17.36 -18.95
C PRO A 320 30.13 18.29 -18.13
N GLN A 321 29.93 17.95 -16.86
CA GLN A 321 29.18 18.79 -15.92
C GLN A 321 29.87 20.16 -15.89
N ALA A 322 29.35 21.13 -16.64
CA ALA A 322 29.69 22.51 -16.45
C ALA A 322 29.32 22.90 -15.03
N GLY A 323 30.27 23.46 -14.29
CA GLY A 323 30.05 23.88 -12.92
C GLY A 323 28.76 24.65 -12.81
N VAL A 324 27.88 24.24 -11.91
CA VAL A 324 26.62 24.90 -11.63
C VAL A 324 26.95 26.22 -10.96
N GLU A 325 26.97 27.31 -11.72
CA GLU A 325 26.81 28.66 -11.13
C GLU A 325 25.37 28.73 -10.57
N PRO A 326 25.17 29.26 -9.35
CA PRO A 326 23.83 29.41 -8.81
C PRO A 326 23.03 30.36 -9.70
N ALA A 327 21.91 29.88 -10.22
CA ALA A 327 20.99 30.67 -11.01
C ALA A 327 20.46 31.85 -10.18
N PRO A 328 20.34 33.08 -10.78
CA PRO A 328 19.73 34.20 -10.11
C PRO A 328 18.24 33.90 -9.86
N SER A 329 17.78 34.24 -8.64
CA SER A 329 16.39 34.12 -8.23
C SER A 329 15.46 34.77 -9.24
N ALA A 330 14.64 33.96 -9.92
CA ALA A 330 13.59 34.47 -10.80
C ALA A 330 12.37 34.87 -9.92
N GLU A 331 11.93 36.12 -10.10
CA GLU A 331 10.64 36.59 -9.60
C GLU A 331 9.50 35.79 -10.26
N PRO A 332 8.38 35.51 -9.56
CA PRO A 332 7.29 34.74 -10.12
C PRO A 332 6.53 35.52 -11.19
N GLU A 333 6.54 35.02 -12.41
CA GLU A 333 5.66 35.46 -13.48
C GLU A 333 4.19 35.06 -13.20
N PRO A 334 3.19 35.93 -13.51
CA PRO A 334 1.78 35.61 -13.25
C PRO A 334 1.24 34.59 -14.26
N GLY A 335 0.56 33.60 -13.73
CA GLY A 335 0.08 32.42 -14.40
C GLY A 335 -0.77 32.63 -15.63
N SER A 336 -0.56 31.77 -16.62
CA SER A 336 -1.53 31.41 -17.65
C SER A 336 -2.26 30.15 -17.19
N GLY A 337 -3.56 30.33 -16.87
CA GLY A 337 -4.42 29.20 -16.54
C GLY A 337 -4.72 28.37 -17.77
N GLU A 338 -4.23 27.16 -17.78
CA GLU A 338 -4.72 26.05 -18.63
C GLU A 338 -4.13 24.74 -18.12
N SER A 339 -4.74 24.15 -17.09
CA SER A 339 -4.56 22.73 -16.75
C SER A 339 -5.56 22.20 -15.68
N GLN A 340 -6.69 22.89 -15.47
CA GLN A 340 -7.68 22.38 -14.50
C GLN A 340 -8.68 21.35 -15.07
N ASP A 341 -8.78 21.22 -16.40
CA ASP A 341 -9.81 20.36 -17.01
C ASP A 341 -9.43 18.88 -17.09
N VAL A 342 -8.16 18.51 -17.03
CA VAL A 342 -7.72 17.11 -17.13
C VAL A 342 -7.88 16.35 -15.79
N ALA A 343 -7.68 17.05 -14.67
CA ALA A 343 -7.80 16.45 -13.33
C ALA A 343 -9.25 16.05 -13.00
N TRP A 344 -10.25 16.77 -13.48
CA TRP A 344 -11.65 16.48 -13.21
C TRP A 344 -12.16 15.20 -13.88
N TRP A 345 -11.63 14.83 -15.05
CA TRP A 345 -12.03 13.60 -15.75
C TRP A 345 -11.48 12.35 -15.08
N LEU A 346 -10.31 12.43 -14.46
CA LEU A 346 -9.71 11.32 -13.69
C LEU A 346 -10.43 11.10 -12.35
N ILE A 347 -10.84 12.18 -11.68
CA ILE A 347 -11.67 12.11 -10.46
C ILE A 347 -13.05 11.52 -10.77
N ILE A 348 -13.66 11.86 -11.92
CA ILE A 348 -14.94 11.31 -12.35
C ILE A 348 -14.82 9.82 -12.69
N GLY A 349 -13.70 9.35 -13.22
CA GLY A 349 -13.45 7.94 -13.52
C GLY A 349 -13.46 7.07 -12.24
N PHE A 350 -12.74 7.47 -11.21
CA PHE A 350 -12.68 6.73 -9.94
C PHE A 350 -13.97 6.86 -9.10
N VAL A 351 -14.59 8.04 -9.09
CA VAL A 351 -15.93 8.25 -8.48
C VAL A 351 -17.01 7.47 -9.23
N ALA A 352 -16.86 7.26 -10.56
CA ALA A 352 -17.79 6.47 -11.34
C ALA A 352 -17.67 4.96 -11.06
N ILE A 353 -16.46 4.43 -10.80
CA ILE A 353 -16.25 3.04 -10.38
C ILE A 353 -16.85 2.82 -8.99
N GLY A 354 -16.58 3.69 -8.01
CA GLY A 354 -17.22 3.64 -6.69
C GLY A 354 -18.72 3.88 -6.71
N ALA A 355 -19.25 4.79 -7.56
CA ALA A 355 -20.68 5.07 -7.68
C ALA A 355 -21.46 3.96 -8.41
N VAL A 356 -20.83 3.26 -9.37
CA VAL A 356 -21.41 2.08 -10.03
C VAL A 356 -21.51 0.93 -9.01
N PHE A 357 -20.51 0.76 -8.15
CA PHE A 357 -20.51 -0.23 -7.09
C PHE A 357 -21.65 0.01 -6.08
N VAL A 358 -21.83 1.24 -5.58
CA VAL A 358 -22.94 1.60 -4.68
C VAL A 358 -24.29 1.46 -5.37
N ALA A 359 -24.41 1.81 -6.65
CA ALA A 359 -25.67 1.64 -7.40
C ALA A 359 -26.00 0.17 -7.65
N THR A 360 -25.01 -0.70 -7.88
CA THR A 360 -25.23 -2.13 -8.11
C THR A 360 -25.61 -2.83 -6.81
N VAL A 361 -24.98 -2.52 -5.68
CA VAL A 361 -25.34 -3.06 -4.36
C VAL A 361 -26.74 -2.60 -3.92
N VAL A 362 -27.10 -1.33 -4.13
CA VAL A 362 -28.43 -0.81 -3.81
C VAL A 362 -29.53 -1.41 -4.71
N LEU A 363 -29.25 -1.67 -5.98
CA LEU A 363 -30.18 -2.32 -6.91
C LEU A 363 -30.36 -3.82 -6.62
N ARG A 364 -29.31 -4.54 -6.18
CA ARG A 364 -29.41 -5.94 -5.72
C ARG A 364 -30.17 -6.04 -4.39
N ALA A 365 -29.91 -5.18 -3.42
CA ALA A 365 -30.65 -5.16 -2.15
C ALA A 365 -32.16 -4.92 -2.36
N ARG A 366 -32.56 -4.11 -3.36
CA ARG A 366 -33.97 -3.90 -3.71
C ARG A 366 -34.60 -5.09 -4.46
N ARG A 367 -33.83 -5.96 -5.11
CA ARG A 367 -34.35 -7.17 -5.76
C ARG A 367 -34.48 -8.37 -4.82
N ALA A 368 -33.81 -8.36 -3.67
CA ALA A 368 -33.87 -9.44 -2.69
C ALA A 368 -35.04 -9.33 -1.68
N GLN A 369 -35.85 -8.27 -1.71
CA GLN A 369 -37.06 -8.22 -0.90
C GLN A 369 -38.18 -9.04 -1.56
N PRO A 370 -38.68 -10.12 -0.90
CA PRO A 370 -39.84 -10.83 -1.38
C PRO A 370 -41.08 -9.92 -1.38
N PRO A 371 -42.04 -10.10 -2.29
CA PRO A 371 -43.24 -9.31 -2.32
C PRO A 371 -44.00 -9.51 -1.00
N ALA A 372 -44.39 -8.40 -0.38
CA ALA A 372 -45.26 -8.41 0.80
C ALA A 372 -46.55 -9.19 0.47
N GLY A 373 -46.70 -10.29 1.16
CA GLY A 373 -47.91 -11.11 1.03
C GLY A 373 -49.16 -10.32 1.39
N GLY A 374 -50.04 -10.15 0.42
CA GLY A 374 -51.40 -9.68 0.65
C GLY A 374 -52.13 -10.72 1.48
N GLY A 375 -52.47 -10.36 2.71
CA GLY A 375 -53.41 -11.11 3.52
C GLY A 375 -54.83 -10.62 3.20
N GLU A 376 -55.57 -11.40 2.48
CA GLU A 376 -57.02 -11.38 2.51
C GLU A 376 -57.49 -12.38 3.56
N GLY A 377 -58.48 -11.96 4.40
CA GLY A 377 -59.19 -12.81 5.32
C GLY A 377 -59.57 -12.05 6.59
#